data_4346c98abe0530787629910c7e02e467
#
_entry.id   4346c98abe0530787629910c7e02e467
#
_cell.length_a   1.000
_cell.length_b   1.000
_cell.length_c   1.000
_cell.angle_alpha   90.00
_cell.angle_beta   90.00
_cell.angle_gamma   90.00
#
_symmetry.space_group_name_H-M   'P 1'
#
loop_
_entity.id
_entity.type
_entity.pdbx_description
1 polymer ?
#
loop_
_entity_poly.entity_id
_entity_poly.type
_entity_poly.pdbx_seq_one_letter_code
_entity_poly.pdbx_strand_id
1 'polypeptide(L)'
;AKDNARKKVLDLSKQYHLNIEPDALIKDITVGMQQRVEILKMLFRDNEILIFDEPTAVLTPQEIEELLKIMKGLVAEGKSIIFITHKLNEVMAISDRVAILRKGEYIGVVETSETDPDQLTEMMVGRPISLEIERPEVKRGGKRLRVIDLTCLSGDGVKALDNVSFDAYAGEILGIAGIAGSGQRTVRDDCGTLSFCRGSVLYSESSEKGR
;
A
#
# COMPACT_ATOMS: atom_id res chain seq x y z
N ALA A 1 -8.54 12.18 -35.41
CA ALA A 1 -8.78 11.11 -34.42
C ALA A 1 -7.94 11.32 -33.14
N LYS A 2 -6.59 11.51 -33.25
CA LYS A 2 -5.68 11.64 -32.10
C LYS A 2 -5.97 12.87 -31.22
N ASP A 3 -6.22 14.03 -31.85
CA ASP A 3 -6.51 15.28 -31.15
C ASP A 3 -7.84 15.23 -30.38
N ASN A 4 -8.83 14.55 -30.92
CA ASN A 4 -10.12 14.38 -30.25
C ASN A 4 -10.00 13.48 -29.01
N ALA A 5 -9.20 12.42 -29.09
CA ALA A 5 -8.93 11.54 -27.95
C ALA A 5 -8.15 12.29 -26.85
N ARG A 6 -7.12 13.07 -27.24
CA ARG A 6 -6.34 13.91 -26.32
C ARG A 6 -7.21 14.93 -25.60
N LYS A 7 -8.13 15.61 -26.32
CA LYS A 7 -9.07 16.54 -25.72
C LYS A 7 -9.98 15.85 -24.69
N LYS A 8 -10.57 14.71 -25.05
CA LYS A 8 -11.44 13.93 -24.13
C LYS A 8 -10.67 13.49 -22.87
N VAL A 9 -9.41 13.06 -23.00
CA VAL A 9 -8.54 12.71 -21.86
C VAL A 9 -8.34 13.92 -20.93
N LEU A 10 -8.04 15.09 -21.48
CA LEU A 10 -7.84 16.32 -20.71
C LEU A 10 -9.13 16.76 -20.01
N ASP A 11 -10.26 16.68 -20.70
CA ASP A 11 -11.57 17.05 -20.14
C ASP A 11 -11.92 16.14 -18.95
N LEU A 12 -11.79 14.83 -19.10
CA LEU A 12 -12.00 13.85 -18.02
C LEU A 12 -11.00 14.04 -16.87
N SER A 13 -9.71 14.26 -17.19
CA SER A 13 -8.68 14.49 -16.17
C SER A 13 -8.99 15.72 -15.32
N LYS A 14 -9.51 16.78 -15.91
CA LYS A 14 -9.94 17.99 -15.20
C LYS A 14 -11.22 17.76 -14.39
N GLN A 15 -12.23 17.14 -15.00
CA GLN A 15 -13.52 16.88 -14.35
C GLN A 15 -13.36 16.08 -13.05
N TYR A 16 -12.52 15.05 -13.07
CA TYR A 16 -12.32 14.14 -11.94
C TYR A 16 -11.02 14.40 -11.15
N HIS A 17 -10.37 15.54 -11.38
CA HIS A 17 -9.13 15.95 -10.68
C HIS A 17 -8.02 14.89 -10.72
N LEU A 18 -7.91 14.15 -11.83
CA LEU A 18 -6.94 13.05 -11.95
C LEU A 18 -5.49 13.55 -12.15
N ASN A 19 -5.31 14.81 -12.58
CA ASN A 19 -4.00 15.43 -12.83
C ASN A 19 -3.09 14.58 -13.75
N ILE A 20 -3.67 14.06 -14.84
CA ILE A 20 -2.95 13.24 -15.82
C ILE A 20 -2.41 14.12 -16.93
N GLU A 21 -1.11 13.95 -17.23
CA GLU A 21 -0.44 14.54 -18.38
C GLU A 21 -0.54 13.55 -19.56
N PRO A 22 -1.29 13.88 -20.65
CA PRO A 22 -1.56 12.94 -21.73
C PRO A 22 -0.34 12.47 -22.53
N ASP A 23 0.73 13.27 -22.51
CA ASP A 23 1.94 13.01 -23.27
C ASP A 23 3.04 12.32 -22.43
N ALA A 24 2.80 12.11 -21.12
CA ALA A 24 3.72 11.40 -20.24
C ALA A 24 3.80 9.90 -20.59
N LEU A 25 4.99 9.34 -20.56
CA LEU A 25 5.19 7.91 -20.77
C LEU A 25 4.85 7.15 -19.47
N ILE A 26 4.13 6.04 -19.59
CA ILE A 26 3.72 5.20 -18.45
C ILE A 26 4.91 4.76 -17.58
N LYS A 27 6.08 4.51 -18.20
CA LYS A 27 7.29 4.12 -17.46
C LYS A 27 7.87 5.23 -16.57
N ASP A 28 7.54 6.50 -16.86
CA ASP A 28 8.12 7.69 -16.20
C ASP A 28 7.17 8.26 -15.12
N ILE A 29 5.96 7.73 -14.97
CA ILE A 29 4.98 8.16 -13.97
C ILE A 29 4.98 7.24 -12.74
N THR A 30 4.58 7.80 -11.59
CA THR A 30 4.48 7.06 -10.33
C THR A 30 3.37 6.00 -10.39
N VAL A 31 3.41 5.02 -9.47
CA VAL A 31 2.38 3.98 -9.38
C VAL A 31 1.00 4.59 -9.10
N GLY A 32 0.92 5.63 -8.25
CA GLY A 32 -0.32 6.36 -8.00
C GLY A 32 -0.87 7.04 -9.27
N MET A 33 -0.01 7.59 -10.11
CA MET A 33 -0.43 8.14 -11.41
C MET A 33 -0.87 7.05 -12.38
N GLN A 34 -0.22 5.88 -12.40
CA GLN A 34 -0.66 4.73 -13.19
C GLN A 34 -2.07 4.29 -12.78
N GLN A 35 -2.37 4.28 -11.48
CA GLN A 35 -3.72 4.00 -10.96
C GLN A 35 -4.75 4.99 -11.49
N ARG A 36 -4.43 6.29 -11.50
CA ARG A 36 -5.31 7.34 -12.06
C ARG A 36 -5.54 7.16 -13.56
N VAL A 37 -4.53 6.69 -14.29
CA VAL A 37 -4.67 6.35 -15.73
C VAL A 37 -5.63 5.19 -15.92
N GLU A 38 -5.61 4.14 -15.07
CA GLU A 38 -6.57 3.04 -15.14
C GLU A 38 -8.01 3.52 -14.89
N ILE A 39 -8.20 4.44 -13.92
CA ILE A 39 -9.50 5.08 -13.67
C ILE A 39 -9.95 5.86 -14.92
N LEU A 40 -9.07 6.68 -15.48
CA LEU A 40 -9.37 7.45 -16.69
C LEU A 40 -9.77 6.54 -17.86
N LYS A 41 -9.13 5.38 -18.03
CA LYS A 41 -9.49 4.39 -19.07
C LYS A 41 -10.92 3.88 -18.90
N MET A 42 -11.36 3.61 -17.67
CA MET A 42 -12.73 3.20 -17.37
C MET A 42 -13.73 4.34 -17.70
N LEU A 43 -13.42 5.56 -17.29
CA LEU A 43 -14.23 6.74 -17.54
C LEU A 43 -14.31 7.09 -19.05
N PHE A 44 -13.22 6.89 -19.77
CA PHE A 44 -13.17 7.15 -21.22
C PHE A 44 -14.16 6.28 -21.99
N ARG A 45 -14.42 5.05 -21.50
CA ARG A 45 -15.38 4.08 -22.07
C ARG A 45 -16.82 4.35 -21.68
N ASP A 46 -17.06 5.30 -20.77
CA ASP A 46 -18.39 5.69 -20.26
C ASP A 46 -19.18 4.51 -19.68
N ASN A 47 -18.50 3.66 -18.91
CA ASN A 47 -19.12 2.53 -18.25
C ASN A 47 -20.05 3.00 -17.11
N GLU A 48 -21.20 2.35 -16.95
CA GLU A 48 -22.13 2.59 -15.84
C GLU A 48 -21.73 1.84 -14.57
N ILE A 49 -21.06 0.68 -14.71
CA ILE A 49 -20.57 -0.16 -13.62
C ILE A 49 -19.05 -0.16 -13.64
N LEU A 50 -18.45 0.19 -12.54
CA LEU A 50 -17.01 0.26 -12.36
C LEU A 50 -16.57 -0.76 -11.30
N ILE A 51 -15.55 -1.56 -11.59
CA ILE A 51 -15.02 -2.56 -10.66
C ILE A 51 -13.59 -2.18 -10.33
N PHE A 52 -13.32 -1.96 -9.04
CA PHE A 52 -12.01 -1.66 -8.49
C PHE A 52 -11.53 -2.83 -7.63
N ASP A 53 -10.44 -3.46 -8.03
CA ASP A 53 -9.83 -4.58 -7.32
C ASP A 53 -8.53 -4.10 -6.65
N GLU A 54 -8.52 -4.06 -5.30
CA GLU A 54 -7.42 -3.59 -4.46
C GLU A 54 -6.78 -2.26 -4.91
N PRO A 55 -7.57 -1.21 -5.24
CA PRO A 55 -7.03 -0.02 -5.90
C PRO A 55 -6.12 0.83 -5.00
N THR A 56 -6.08 0.54 -3.71
CA THR A 56 -5.35 1.32 -2.70
C THR A 56 -4.08 0.63 -2.20
N ALA A 57 -3.73 -0.55 -2.74
CA ALA A 57 -2.66 -1.40 -2.21
C ALA A 57 -1.28 -0.71 -2.18
N VAL A 58 -1.03 0.21 -3.11
CA VAL A 58 0.27 0.88 -3.29
C VAL A 58 0.20 2.40 -3.15
N LEU A 59 -0.96 2.93 -2.75
CA LEU A 59 -1.20 4.37 -2.61
C LEU A 59 -0.80 4.87 -1.21
N THR A 60 -0.38 6.13 -1.17
CA THR A 60 -0.21 6.87 0.09
C THR A 60 -1.57 7.20 0.71
N PRO A 61 -1.65 7.49 2.02
CA PRO A 61 -2.90 7.88 2.67
C PRO A 61 -3.61 9.05 1.96
N GLN A 62 -2.86 10.05 1.49
CA GLN A 62 -3.40 11.20 0.76
C GLN A 62 -4.02 10.79 -0.58
N GLU A 63 -3.33 9.91 -1.33
CA GLU A 63 -3.83 9.39 -2.61
C GLU A 63 -5.07 8.51 -2.41
N ILE A 64 -5.17 7.77 -1.30
CA ILE A 64 -6.37 7.01 -0.93
C ILE A 64 -7.55 7.94 -0.71
N GLU A 65 -7.39 9.00 0.06
CA GLU A 65 -8.46 9.98 0.28
C GLU A 65 -8.95 10.63 -1.03
N GLU A 66 -8.02 10.97 -1.93
CA GLU A 66 -8.36 11.50 -3.24
C GLU A 66 -9.14 10.48 -4.08
N LEU A 67 -8.69 9.22 -4.10
CA LEU A 67 -9.39 8.15 -4.81
C LEU A 67 -10.82 7.96 -4.28
N LEU A 68 -11.00 7.89 -2.95
CA LEU A 68 -12.32 7.74 -2.35
C LEU A 68 -13.24 8.93 -2.66
N LYS A 69 -12.72 10.16 -2.74
CA LYS A 69 -13.48 11.34 -3.19
C LYS A 69 -13.92 11.22 -4.64
N ILE A 70 -13.04 10.76 -5.54
CA ILE A 70 -13.38 10.52 -6.94
C ILE A 70 -14.48 9.48 -7.04
N MET A 71 -14.39 8.36 -6.32
CA MET A 71 -15.41 7.30 -6.33
C MET A 71 -16.75 7.82 -5.83
N LYS A 72 -16.79 8.60 -4.75
CA LYS A 72 -18.05 9.26 -4.28
C LYS A 72 -18.64 10.20 -5.32
N GLY A 73 -17.81 10.95 -6.03
CA GLY A 73 -18.26 11.81 -7.14
C GLY A 73 -18.91 11.01 -8.27
N LEU A 74 -18.31 9.88 -8.64
CA LEU A 74 -18.85 8.98 -9.68
C LEU A 74 -20.21 8.37 -9.29
N VAL A 75 -20.37 7.98 -8.02
CA VAL A 75 -21.65 7.50 -7.49
C VAL A 75 -22.70 8.60 -7.51
N ALA A 76 -22.34 9.84 -7.17
CA ALA A 76 -23.24 10.98 -7.25
C ALA A 76 -23.70 11.31 -8.69
N GLU A 77 -22.90 10.96 -9.70
CA GLU A 77 -23.26 11.02 -11.12
C GLU A 77 -24.11 9.83 -11.61
N GLY A 78 -24.47 8.91 -10.71
CA GLY A 78 -25.33 7.74 -11.00
C GLY A 78 -24.58 6.48 -11.42
N LYS A 79 -23.26 6.45 -11.34
CA LYS A 79 -22.48 5.23 -11.62
C LYS A 79 -22.52 4.26 -10.43
N SER A 80 -22.48 2.96 -10.71
CA SER A 80 -22.41 1.90 -9.70
C SER A 80 -20.96 1.44 -9.55
N ILE A 81 -20.52 1.24 -8.31
CA ILE A 81 -19.14 0.84 -8.02
C ILE A 81 -19.12 -0.48 -7.25
N ILE A 82 -18.31 -1.43 -7.69
CA ILE A 82 -17.92 -2.61 -6.95
C ILE A 82 -16.47 -2.38 -6.52
N PHE A 83 -16.26 -2.31 -5.20
CA PHE A 83 -14.97 -2.03 -4.60
C PHE A 83 -14.50 -3.25 -3.80
N ILE A 84 -13.43 -3.89 -4.25
CA ILE A 84 -12.86 -5.09 -3.64
C ILE A 84 -11.63 -4.66 -2.85
N THR A 85 -11.63 -4.91 -1.55
CA THR A 85 -10.50 -4.63 -0.64
C THR A 85 -10.60 -5.49 0.63
N HIS A 86 -9.48 -5.67 1.30
CA HIS A 86 -9.40 -6.26 2.63
C HIS A 86 -9.23 -5.21 3.75
N LYS A 87 -9.18 -3.92 3.38
CA LYS A 87 -8.98 -2.81 4.32
C LYS A 87 -10.31 -2.27 4.82
N LEU A 88 -10.73 -2.73 5.98
CA LEU A 88 -12.06 -2.42 6.54
C LEU A 88 -12.31 -0.93 6.73
N ASN A 89 -11.27 -0.13 7.07
CA ASN A 89 -11.41 1.33 7.19
C ASN A 89 -11.86 1.97 5.86
N GLU A 90 -11.38 1.46 4.72
CA GLU A 90 -11.78 1.95 3.41
C GLU A 90 -13.21 1.53 3.09
N VAL A 91 -13.57 0.28 3.40
CA VAL A 91 -14.94 -0.23 3.25
C VAL A 91 -15.92 0.64 4.04
N MET A 92 -15.65 0.88 5.32
CA MET A 92 -16.49 1.69 6.20
C MET A 92 -16.61 3.15 5.73
N ALA A 93 -15.57 3.66 5.04
CA ALA A 93 -15.54 5.05 4.59
C ALA A 93 -16.37 5.32 3.31
N ILE A 94 -16.58 4.30 2.46
CA ILE A 94 -17.15 4.53 1.13
C ILE A 94 -18.34 3.66 0.79
N SER A 95 -18.46 2.43 1.30
CA SER A 95 -19.46 1.47 0.88
C SER A 95 -20.82 1.73 1.50
N ASP A 96 -21.90 1.53 0.74
CA ASP A 96 -23.26 1.46 1.28
C ASP A 96 -23.52 0.07 1.88
N ARG A 97 -23.08 -0.99 1.19
CA ARG A 97 -23.26 -2.39 1.56
C ARG A 97 -21.95 -3.17 1.41
N VAL A 98 -21.76 -4.18 2.24
CA VAL A 98 -20.59 -5.04 2.21
C VAL A 98 -21.00 -6.49 1.97
N ALA A 99 -20.53 -7.08 0.88
CA ALA A 99 -20.64 -8.50 0.61
C ALA A 99 -19.40 -9.20 1.13
N ILE A 100 -19.56 -10.23 1.96
CA ILE A 100 -18.47 -10.96 2.57
C ILE A 100 -18.26 -12.30 1.86
N LEU A 101 -17.03 -12.52 1.43
CA LEU A 101 -16.56 -13.80 0.89
C LEU A 101 -15.52 -14.42 1.84
N ARG A 102 -15.62 -15.69 2.09
CA ARG A 102 -14.69 -16.45 2.93
C ARG A 102 -14.38 -17.79 2.32
N LYS A 103 -13.12 -18.06 2.01
CA LYS A 103 -12.67 -19.32 1.38
C LYS A 103 -13.45 -19.71 0.11
N GLY A 104 -13.86 -18.72 -0.68
CA GLY A 104 -14.64 -18.91 -1.90
C GLY A 104 -16.16 -19.04 -1.67
N GLU A 105 -16.63 -19.01 -0.44
CA GLU A 105 -18.05 -19.06 -0.10
C GLU A 105 -18.61 -17.67 0.16
N TYR A 106 -19.83 -17.43 -0.30
CA TYR A 106 -20.60 -16.23 0.01
C TYR A 106 -21.21 -16.37 1.41
N ILE A 107 -20.84 -15.47 2.31
CA ILE A 107 -21.27 -15.48 3.71
C ILE A 107 -22.53 -14.63 3.91
N GLY A 108 -22.62 -13.51 3.22
CA GLY A 108 -23.77 -12.60 3.32
C GLY A 108 -23.46 -11.19 2.87
N VAL A 109 -24.48 -10.33 2.93
CA VAL A 109 -24.38 -8.88 2.72
C VAL A 109 -24.90 -8.19 3.96
N VAL A 110 -24.23 -7.13 4.37
CA VAL A 110 -24.63 -6.25 5.47
C VAL A 110 -24.62 -4.80 5.01
N GLU A 111 -25.52 -3.98 5.57
CA GLU A 111 -25.48 -2.53 5.38
C GLU A 111 -24.30 -1.96 6.21
N THR A 112 -23.50 -1.07 5.60
CA THR A 112 -22.34 -0.49 6.29
C THR A 112 -22.74 0.33 7.52
N SER A 113 -23.94 0.95 7.49
CA SER A 113 -24.49 1.70 8.61
C SER A 113 -24.93 0.84 9.81
N GLU A 114 -25.07 -0.47 9.62
CA GLU A 114 -25.56 -1.42 10.63
C GLU A 114 -24.47 -2.39 11.11
N THR A 115 -23.23 -2.16 10.72
CA THR A 115 -22.08 -3.04 11.04
C THR A 115 -20.88 -2.22 11.51
N ASP A 116 -19.89 -2.91 12.04
CA ASP A 116 -18.62 -2.35 12.46
C ASP A 116 -17.43 -3.21 11.97
N PRO A 117 -16.19 -2.71 12.06
CA PRO A 117 -15.01 -3.46 11.61
C PRO A 117 -14.80 -4.79 12.31
N ASP A 118 -15.20 -4.92 13.57
CA ASP A 118 -15.02 -6.15 14.34
C ASP A 118 -15.98 -7.24 13.86
N GLN A 119 -17.25 -6.90 13.63
CA GLN A 119 -18.24 -7.78 13.03
C GLN A 119 -17.85 -8.23 11.63
N LEU A 120 -17.38 -7.29 10.78
CA LEU A 120 -16.89 -7.63 9.45
C LEU A 120 -15.70 -8.58 9.52
N THR A 121 -14.77 -8.34 10.44
CA THR A 121 -13.62 -9.22 10.67
C THR A 121 -14.07 -10.62 11.10
N GLU A 122 -15.02 -10.72 12.01
CA GLU A 122 -15.56 -12.01 12.46
C GLU A 122 -16.21 -12.77 11.29
N MET A 123 -17.01 -12.09 10.45
CA MET A 123 -17.63 -12.69 9.27
C MET A 123 -16.58 -13.17 8.26
N MET A 124 -15.51 -12.39 8.03
CA MET A 124 -14.42 -12.73 7.10
C MET A 124 -13.60 -13.94 7.59
N VAL A 125 -13.32 -14.01 8.89
CA VAL A 125 -12.44 -15.06 9.46
C VAL A 125 -13.24 -16.27 9.97
N GLY A 126 -14.48 -16.06 10.40
CA GLY A 126 -15.38 -17.09 10.89
C GLY A 126 -15.22 -17.44 12.36
N ARG A 127 -14.54 -16.59 13.12
CA ARG A 127 -14.41 -16.69 14.57
C ARG A 127 -14.19 -15.30 15.16
N PRO A 128 -14.60 -15.04 16.41
CA PRO A 128 -14.24 -13.83 17.10
C PRO A 128 -12.71 -13.65 17.14
N ILE A 129 -12.24 -12.47 16.78
CA ILE A 129 -10.82 -12.13 16.85
C ILE A 129 -10.68 -10.99 17.83
N SER A 130 -9.91 -11.20 18.89
CA SER A 130 -9.39 -10.07 19.67
C SER A 130 -8.26 -9.43 18.89
N LEU A 131 -8.41 -8.15 18.54
CA LEU A 131 -7.34 -7.35 17.96
C LEU A 131 -6.30 -6.91 19.02
N GLU A 132 -6.57 -7.20 20.30
CA GLU A 132 -5.60 -7.02 21.37
C GLU A 132 -4.53 -8.11 21.29
N ILE A 133 -3.37 -7.73 20.80
CA ILE A 133 -2.19 -8.60 20.82
C ILE A 133 -1.57 -8.47 22.20
N GLU A 134 -1.74 -9.50 23.04
CA GLU A 134 -0.96 -9.64 24.26
C GLU A 134 0.52 -9.71 23.87
N ARG A 135 1.27 -8.65 24.15
CA ARG A 135 2.71 -8.65 23.96
C ARG A 135 3.37 -9.11 25.25
N PRO A 136 3.95 -10.32 25.26
CA PRO A 136 4.76 -10.73 26.41
C PRO A 136 5.91 -9.74 26.60
N GLU A 137 6.26 -9.44 27.85
CA GLU A 137 7.45 -8.66 28.15
C GLU A 137 8.69 -9.36 27.60
N VAL A 138 9.24 -8.81 26.54
CA VAL A 138 10.46 -9.33 25.93
C VAL A 138 11.66 -8.68 26.62
N LYS A 139 12.46 -9.49 27.29
CA LYS A 139 13.77 -9.04 27.79
C LYS A 139 14.72 -8.93 26.60
N ARG A 140 15.15 -7.72 26.27
CA ARG A 140 16.18 -7.49 25.26
C ARG A 140 17.44 -8.23 25.64
N GLY A 141 17.93 -9.10 24.76
CA GLY A 141 19.19 -9.79 24.88
C GLY A 141 20.37 -8.99 24.31
N GLY A 142 21.47 -9.66 24.03
CA GLY A 142 22.65 -9.03 23.41
C GLY A 142 22.35 -8.51 22.01
N LYS A 143 23.14 -7.51 21.59
CA LYS A 143 23.07 -6.94 20.23
C LYS A 143 23.39 -8.04 19.19
N ARG A 144 22.54 -8.16 18.16
CA ARG A 144 22.69 -9.15 17.09
C ARG A 144 23.14 -8.54 15.77
N LEU A 145 22.65 -7.33 15.48
CA LEU A 145 23.00 -6.58 14.28
C LEU A 145 23.32 -5.15 14.66
N ARG A 146 24.37 -4.60 14.08
CA ARG A 146 24.68 -3.18 14.11
C ARG A 146 24.93 -2.69 12.69
N VAL A 147 24.19 -1.71 12.27
CA VAL A 147 24.40 -0.97 11.03
C VAL A 147 24.96 0.40 11.41
N ILE A 148 26.03 0.83 10.74
CA ILE A 148 26.71 2.09 11.02
C ILE A 148 26.93 2.82 9.70
N ASP A 149 26.41 4.05 9.63
CA ASP A 149 26.61 5.02 8.54
C ASP A 149 26.36 4.44 7.14
N LEU A 150 25.34 3.56 7.01
CA LEU A 150 25.03 2.88 5.78
C LEU A 150 24.52 3.88 4.75
N THR A 151 25.27 4.05 3.67
CA THR A 151 24.91 4.90 2.52
C THR A 151 24.96 4.06 1.26
N CYS A 152 23.86 3.96 0.54
CA CYS A 152 23.73 3.16 -0.68
C CYS A 152 23.26 4.02 -1.84
N LEU A 153 23.82 3.80 -3.02
CA LEU A 153 23.39 4.43 -4.26
C LEU A 153 22.54 3.46 -5.08
N SER A 154 21.49 3.97 -5.70
CA SER A 154 20.75 3.25 -6.74
C SER A 154 21.58 3.11 -8.02
N GLY A 155 21.14 2.26 -8.96
CA GLY A 155 21.81 2.11 -10.27
C GLY A 155 21.93 3.41 -11.08
N ASP A 156 21.07 4.38 -10.79
CA ASP A 156 21.07 5.72 -11.41
C ASP A 156 21.94 6.74 -10.64
N GLY A 157 22.70 6.29 -9.64
CA GLY A 157 23.58 7.14 -8.84
C GLY A 157 22.89 8.01 -7.79
N VAL A 158 21.58 7.84 -7.57
CA VAL A 158 20.83 8.55 -6.54
C VAL A 158 21.00 7.81 -5.20
N LYS A 159 21.12 8.56 -4.09
CA LYS A 159 21.18 7.96 -2.76
C LYS A 159 19.85 7.26 -2.42
N ALA A 160 19.86 5.95 -2.34
CA ALA A 160 18.75 5.14 -1.88
C ALA A 160 18.70 5.05 -0.34
N LEU A 161 19.88 5.10 0.31
CA LEU A 161 20.07 5.28 1.75
C LEU A 161 21.14 6.33 1.97
N ASP A 162 21.01 7.15 3.01
CA ASP A 162 21.97 8.17 3.36
C ASP A 162 22.23 8.16 4.86
N ASN A 163 23.43 7.67 5.26
CA ASN A 163 23.94 7.67 6.62
C ASN A 163 22.99 7.01 7.66
N VAL A 164 22.46 5.83 7.31
CA VAL A 164 21.51 5.09 8.17
C VAL A 164 22.26 4.25 9.20
N SER A 165 21.93 4.44 10.49
CA SER A 165 22.53 3.66 11.59
C SER A 165 21.43 3.15 12.51
N PHE A 166 21.51 1.86 12.89
CA PHE A 166 20.60 1.25 13.87
C PHE A 166 21.20 -0.04 14.44
N ASP A 167 20.65 -0.46 15.57
CA ASP A 167 21.00 -1.73 16.23
C ASP A 167 19.76 -2.62 16.30
N ALA A 168 19.93 -3.94 16.19
CA ALA A 168 18.92 -4.93 16.51
C ALA A 168 19.43 -5.92 17.57
N TYR A 169 18.54 -6.30 18.50
CA TYR A 169 18.88 -7.10 19.68
C TYR A 169 18.18 -8.46 19.66
N ALA A 170 18.72 -9.42 20.38
CA ALA A 170 18.10 -10.72 20.56
C ALA A 170 16.74 -10.57 21.25
N GLY A 171 15.73 -11.27 20.73
CA GLY A 171 14.37 -11.28 21.28
C GLY A 171 13.54 -10.04 20.98
N GLU A 172 14.01 -9.08 20.17
CA GLU A 172 13.18 -7.95 19.72
C GLU A 172 12.72 -8.11 18.27
N ILE A 173 11.63 -7.44 17.95
CA ILE A 173 11.19 -7.19 16.57
C ILE A 173 11.46 -5.71 16.28
N LEU A 174 12.44 -5.43 15.43
CA LEU A 174 12.73 -4.08 14.94
C LEU A 174 11.92 -3.82 13.66
N GLY A 175 10.96 -2.89 13.75
CA GLY A 175 10.18 -2.46 12.60
C GLY A 175 10.90 -1.35 11.82
N ILE A 176 10.97 -1.48 10.47
CA ILE A 176 11.44 -0.43 9.58
C ILE A 176 10.23 0.07 8.79
N ALA A 177 9.81 1.29 9.08
CA ALA A 177 8.65 1.92 8.45
C ALA A 177 9.09 3.00 7.46
N GLY A 178 8.30 3.20 6.41
CA GLY A 178 8.48 4.25 5.41
C GLY A 178 7.49 4.09 4.27
N ILE A 179 7.28 5.16 3.52
CA ILE A 179 6.48 5.12 2.29
C ILE A 179 7.25 4.38 1.17
N ALA A 180 6.54 3.98 0.11
CA ALA A 180 7.17 3.35 -1.04
C ALA A 180 8.30 4.24 -1.61
N GLY A 181 9.47 3.66 -1.86
CA GLY A 181 10.64 4.40 -2.36
C GLY A 181 11.57 4.99 -1.30
N SER A 182 11.27 4.84 0.01
CA SER A 182 12.11 5.36 1.09
C SER A 182 13.34 4.48 1.44
N GLY A 183 13.70 3.52 0.58
CA GLY A 183 14.94 2.72 0.75
C GLY A 183 14.78 1.42 1.53
N GLN A 184 13.57 1.02 1.96
CA GLN A 184 13.36 -0.23 2.71
C GLN A 184 13.86 -1.48 1.97
N ARG A 185 13.69 -1.52 0.64
CA ARG A 185 14.23 -2.61 -0.21
C ARG A 185 15.74 -2.66 -0.11
N THR A 186 16.40 -1.52 -0.19
CA THR A 186 17.85 -1.40 -0.10
C THR A 186 18.37 -1.89 1.25
N VAL A 187 17.69 -1.53 2.36
CA VAL A 187 18.04 -2.07 3.69
C VAL A 187 17.94 -3.60 3.71
N ARG A 188 16.88 -4.17 3.13
CA ARG A 188 16.69 -5.63 3.09
C ARG A 188 17.74 -6.33 2.23
N ASP A 189 17.97 -5.82 1.03
CA ASP A 189 18.76 -6.50 0.00
C ASP A 189 20.27 -6.32 0.27
N ASP A 190 20.68 -5.18 0.81
CA ASP A 190 22.10 -4.82 1.02
C ASP A 190 22.63 -5.16 2.42
N CYS A 191 21.79 -5.46 3.40
CA CYS A 191 22.26 -6.07 4.64
C CYS A 191 22.93 -7.44 4.40
N GLY A 192 22.77 -8.07 3.22
CA GLY A 192 23.43 -9.31 2.81
C GLY A 192 24.50 -9.16 1.72
N THR A 193 24.55 -8.03 0.97
CA THR A 193 25.44 -7.84 -0.18
C THR A 193 25.87 -6.37 -0.31
N LEU A 194 26.96 -5.98 0.29
CA LEU A 194 27.50 -4.62 0.34
C LEU A 194 28.08 -4.07 -0.99
N SER A 195 27.63 -4.54 -2.16
CA SER A 195 28.29 -4.26 -3.45
C SER A 195 28.27 -2.79 -3.89
N PHE A 196 27.29 -1.99 -3.44
CA PHE A 196 27.14 -0.58 -3.81
C PHE A 196 26.95 0.38 -2.62
N CYS A 197 27.22 -0.10 -1.40
CA CYS A 197 27.02 0.66 -0.19
C CYS A 197 28.34 1.01 0.49
N ARG A 198 28.39 2.20 1.11
CA ARG A 198 29.43 2.58 2.07
C ARG A 198 28.85 2.48 3.47
N GLY A 199 29.63 1.95 4.41
CA GLY A 199 29.22 1.75 5.80
C GLY A 199 29.62 0.38 6.32
N SER A 200 29.23 0.05 7.54
CA SER A 200 29.54 -1.22 8.19
C SER A 200 28.27 -1.90 8.66
N VAL A 201 28.17 -3.20 8.38
CA VAL A 201 27.16 -4.09 8.95
C VAL A 201 27.88 -5.15 9.77
N LEU A 202 27.67 -5.14 11.07
CA LEU A 202 28.31 -6.05 12.01
C LEU A 202 27.24 -7.01 12.57
N TYR A 203 27.49 -8.31 12.39
CA TYR A 203 26.68 -9.37 12.99
C TYR A 203 27.41 -9.91 14.23
N SER A 204 26.70 -10.11 15.33
CA SER A 204 27.25 -10.91 16.41
C SER A 204 27.12 -12.38 16.01
N GLU A 205 28.20 -13.09 15.88
CA GLU A 205 28.19 -14.55 15.81
C GLU A 205 27.48 -15.08 17.05
N SER A 206 26.40 -15.87 16.84
CA SER A 206 25.87 -16.68 17.92
C SER A 206 26.97 -17.67 18.31
N SER A 207 27.51 -17.51 19.49
CA SER A 207 28.39 -18.56 20.10
C SER A 207 27.51 -19.77 20.42
N GLU A 208 27.10 -20.52 19.44
CA GLU A 208 26.72 -21.91 19.59
C GLU A 208 28.02 -22.72 19.58
N LYS A 209 28.79 -22.66 20.70
CA LYS A 209 29.67 -23.71 21.10
C LYS A 209 28.90 -24.59 22.10
N GLY A 210 28.64 -25.81 21.68
CA GLY A 210 28.59 -26.98 22.54
C GLY A 210 27.20 -27.28 23.12
N ARG A 211 26.53 -28.28 22.72
CA ARG A 211 26.78 -29.69 23.11
C ARG A 211 25.88 -30.59 22.29
#